data_c65c32dbe7e14ee4251038d43dbb4bdc
#
_entry.id   c65c32dbe7e14ee4251038d43dbb4bdc
#
_cell.length_a   1.000
_cell.length_b   1.000
_cell.length_c   1.000
_cell.angle_alpha   90.00
_cell.angle_beta   90.00
_cell.angle_gamma   90.00
#
_symmetry.space_group_name_H-M   'P 1'
#
loop_
_entity.id
_entity.type
_entity.pdbx_description
1 polymer ?
#
loop_
_entity_poly.entity_id
_entity_poly.type
_entity_poly.pdbx_seq_one_letter_code
_entity_poly.pdbx_strand_id
1 'polypeptide(L)'
;MKIVCVTGGTGGHIYPALALLDKFKEQDPSCEICCIGNDDRMEAQLIPEKGYPFQSLHTSGLVGSPLKKMKAILQLFIAYQKSKKILKDFDPDFVIGFGGYVSAPVILAAHHLHIPTLIHEQNSIVGKANQLVMNKVDRIITCYEKCDEVFPKEKTFLLGNPRATTAKESEFDQAYYDTFQLDSKKKTILIMMGSLGSSSVNQLMKEALKGIEDNIQFIYVCGKDNLQDATLFKELKNVHVTGYVDTLKIYKKIDGMICRAGATTLAEVTALGIPSILIPSPYVANNHQFYNANVLVEKGAALMIEEKDLNANTLNKSIIELFMDPKKMESVHEQALKLGHPNAAYDIIDLCRSCIQQGERK
;
A
#
# COMPACT_ATOMS: atom_id res chain seq x y z
N MET A 1 13.14 -6.30 -22.46
CA MET A 1 13.49 -6.63 -21.06
C MET A 1 12.50 -7.65 -20.50
N LYS A 2 12.99 -8.66 -19.78
CA LYS A 2 12.17 -9.72 -19.18
C LYS A 2 12.16 -9.59 -17.65
N ILE A 3 10.99 -9.46 -17.05
CA ILE A 3 10.84 -9.19 -15.61
C ILE A 3 10.03 -10.31 -14.96
N VAL A 4 10.55 -10.85 -13.86
CA VAL A 4 9.74 -11.64 -12.94
C VAL A 4 9.42 -10.80 -11.72
N CYS A 5 8.12 -10.61 -11.46
CA CYS A 5 7.60 -9.94 -10.28
C CYS A 5 6.93 -10.95 -9.36
N VAL A 6 7.37 -11.02 -8.11
CA VAL A 6 6.73 -11.91 -7.13
C VAL A 6 6.07 -11.10 -6.02
N THR A 7 4.78 -11.38 -5.82
CA THR A 7 3.97 -10.68 -4.81
C THR A 7 2.86 -11.56 -4.31
N GLY A 8 2.37 -11.31 -3.09
CA GLY A 8 1.20 -12.03 -2.62
C GLY A 8 0.79 -11.74 -1.19
N GLY A 9 -0.36 -12.27 -0.84
CA GLY A 9 -0.94 -12.26 0.49
C GLY A 9 -1.92 -11.11 0.75
N THR A 10 -1.58 -9.87 0.45
CA THR A 10 -2.45 -8.71 0.69
C THR A 10 -2.34 -7.64 -0.38
N GLY A 11 -3.36 -6.78 -0.49
CA GLY A 11 -3.33 -5.64 -1.41
C GLY A 11 -2.14 -4.69 -1.19
N GLY A 12 -1.61 -4.62 0.04
CA GLY A 12 -0.41 -3.83 0.36
C GLY A 12 0.86 -4.26 -0.36
N HIS A 13 0.95 -5.52 -0.80
CA HIS A 13 2.03 -6.03 -1.63
C HIS A 13 1.68 -5.98 -3.13
N ILE A 14 0.42 -6.30 -3.47
CA ILE A 14 -0.01 -6.49 -4.86
C ILE A 14 -0.13 -5.15 -5.59
N TYR A 15 -0.77 -4.13 -4.99
CA TYR A 15 -0.96 -2.85 -5.66
C TYR A 15 0.34 -2.09 -5.97
N PRO A 16 1.35 -2.05 -5.07
CA PRO A 16 2.66 -1.50 -5.43
C PRO A 16 3.35 -2.26 -6.57
N ALA A 17 3.25 -3.59 -6.58
CA ALA A 17 3.78 -4.41 -7.65
C ALA A 17 3.14 -4.05 -9.00
N LEU A 18 1.81 -4.04 -9.06
CA LEU A 18 1.06 -3.68 -10.27
C LEU A 18 1.41 -2.25 -10.74
N ALA A 19 1.47 -1.28 -9.81
CA ALA A 19 1.82 0.09 -10.14
C ALA A 19 3.22 0.20 -10.79
N LEU A 20 4.19 -0.56 -10.30
CA LEU A 20 5.51 -0.61 -10.92
C LEU A 20 5.48 -1.25 -12.31
N LEU A 21 4.76 -2.37 -12.45
CA LEU A 21 4.66 -3.10 -13.72
C LEU A 21 3.94 -2.28 -14.80
N ASP A 22 2.90 -1.54 -14.42
CA ASP A 22 2.19 -0.61 -15.31
C ASP A 22 3.18 0.44 -15.84
N LYS A 23 4.03 1.02 -14.99
CA LYS A 23 5.06 2.00 -15.41
C LYS A 23 6.16 1.39 -16.28
N PHE A 24 6.58 0.15 -16.03
CA PHE A 24 7.49 -0.56 -16.95
C PHE A 24 6.86 -0.70 -18.35
N LYS A 25 5.58 -1.09 -18.42
CA LYS A 25 4.86 -1.24 -19.68
C LYS A 25 4.62 0.09 -20.41
N GLU A 26 4.39 1.18 -19.67
CA GLU A 26 4.26 2.52 -20.24
C GLU A 26 5.59 2.99 -20.87
N GLN A 27 6.73 2.74 -20.20
CA GLN A 27 8.05 3.13 -20.72
C GLN A 27 8.58 2.21 -21.84
N ASP A 28 8.27 0.92 -21.76
CA ASP A 28 8.68 -0.09 -22.72
C ASP A 28 7.55 -1.12 -22.96
N PRO A 29 6.67 -0.89 -23.92
CA PRO A 29 5.60 -1.83 -24.26
C PRO A 29 6.09 -3.23 -24.67
N SER A 30 7.35 -3.36 -25.10
CA SER A 30 7.97 -4.64 -25.48
C SER A 30 8.43 -5.47 -24.28
N CYS A 31 8.42 -4.89 -23.06
CA CYS A 31 8.83 -5.56 -21.84
C CYS A 31 7.99 -6.82 -21.61
N GLU A 32 8.61 -7.97 -21.43
CA GLU A 32 7.95 -9.21 -21.05
C GLU A 32 7.88 -9.34 -19.53
N ILE A 33 6.70 -9.57 -19.01
CA ILE A 33 6.47 -9.66 -17.56
C ILE A 33 5.83 -11.00 -17.21
N CYS A 34 6.37 -11.67 -16.20
CA CYS A 34 5.79 -12.86 -15.58
C CYS A 34 5.59 -12.60 -14.09
N CYS A 35 4.37 -12.67 -13.62
CA CYS A 35 4.04 -12.53 -12.21
C CYS A 35 3.97 -13.90 -11.52
N ILE A 36 4.49 -13.97 -10.30
CA ILE A 36 4.43 -15.19 -9.46
C ILE A 36 3.74 -14.85 -8.14
N GLY A 37 2.79 -15.69 -7.71
CA GLY A 37 2.06 -15.54 -6.46
C GLY A 37 1.47 -16.84 -5.95
N ASN A 38 0.69 -16.80 -4.86
CA ASN A 38 -0.04 -17.99 -4.38
C ASN A 38 -1.29 -18.26 -5.23
N ASP A 39 -1.66 -19.52 -5.29
CA ASP A 39 -2.84 -20.03 -6.02
C ASP A 39 -4.17 -19.79 -5.28
N ASP A 40 -4.12 -19.54 -3.96
CA ASP A 40 -5.29 -19.48 -3.07
C ASP A 40 -5.52 -18.06 -2.46
N ARG A 41 -4.87 -17.01 -3.02
CA ARG A 41 -4.92 -15.66 -2.49
C ARG A 41 -5.41 -14.66 -3.54
N MET A 42 -5.56 -13.41 -3.11
CA MET A 42 -6.05 -12.29 -3.93
C MET A 42 -5.27 -12.12 -5.24
N GLU A 43 -3.97 -12.35 -5.22
CA GLU A 43 -3.10 -12.22 -6.39
C GLU A 43 -3.46 -13.17 -7.53
N ALA A 44 -3.98 -14.36 -7.22
CA ALA A 44 -4.36 -15.36 -8.22
C ALA A 44 -5.51 -14.88 -9.13
N GLN A 45 -6.35 -13.99 -8.63
CA GLN A 45 -7.43 -13.38 -9.41
C GLN A 45 -7.03 -12.01 -9.94
N LEU A 46 -6.51 -11.13 -9.08
CA LEU A 46 -6.29 -9.73 -9.40
C LEU A 46 -5.22 -9.50 -10.48
N ILE A 47 -4.13 -10.29 -10.47
CA ILE A 47 -3.04 -10.13 -11.43
C ILE A 47 -3.47 -10.50 -12.87
N PRO A 48 -4.13 -11.67 -13.11
CA PRO A 48 -4.69 -11.98 -14.42
C PRO A 48 -5.77 -11.00 -14.90
N GLU A 49 -6.64 -10.50 -14.00
CA GLU A 49 -7.64 -9.47 -14.32
C GLU A 49 -7.01 -8.17 -14.83
N LYS A 50 -5.77 -7.88 -14.41
CA LYS A 50 -4.97 -6.75 -14.92
C LYS A 50 -4.19 -7.06 -16.20
N GLY A 51 -4.36 -8.26 -16.77
CA GLY A 51 -3.74 -8.68 -18.04
C GLY A 51 -2.30 -9.16 -17.93
N TYR A 52 -1.77 -9.39 -16.72
CA TYR A 52 -0.41 -9.90 -16.54
C TYR A 52 -0.37 -11.43 -16.52
N PRO A 53 0.56 -12.07 -17.26
CA PRO A 53 0.84 -13.50 -17.15
C PRO A 53 1.16 -13.89 -15.69
N PHE A 54 0.50 -14.96 -15.21
CA PHE A 54 0.59 -15.38 -13.82
C PHE A 54 0.99 -16.85 -13.67
N GLN A 55 1.97 -17.10 -12.81
CA GLN A 55 2.41 -18.43 -12.40
C GLN A 55 2.14 -18.63 -10.92
N SER A 56 1.38 -19.67 -10.57
CA SER A 56 1.01 -19.92 -9.19
C SER A 56 2.00 -20.83 -8.46
N LEU A 57 2.23 -20.53 -7.19
CA LEU A 57 2.88 -21.39 -6.22
C LEU A 57 1.91 -21.66 -5.07
N HIS A 58 2.22 -22.67 -4.27
CA HIS A 58 1.47 -22.94 -3.04
C HIS A 58 2.38 -22.79 -1.83
N THR A 59 2.21 -21.71 -1.07
CA THR A 59 3.01 -21.43 0.13
C THR A 59 2.12 -21.04 1.29
N SER A 60 2.57 -21.32 2.51
CA SER A 60 1.91 -20.90 3.73
C SER A 60 2.91 -20.30 4.72
N GLY A 61 2.40 -19.51 5.65
CA GLY A 61 3.21 -18.90 6.70
C GLY A 61 3.74 -19.93 7.69
N LEU A 62 4.93 -19.68 8.24
CA LEU A 62 5.55 -20.48 9.30
C LEU A 62 4.89 -20.21 10.68
N VAL A 63 3.54 -20.37 10.74
CA VAL A 63 2.72 -20.08 11.92
C VAL A 63 1.95 -21.32 12.37
N GLY A 64 1.66 -21.40 13.66
CA GLY A 64 0.84 -22.47 14.24
C GLY A 64 1.65 -23.64 14.84
N SER A 65 1.04 -24.82 14.89
CA SER A 65 1.64 -26.01 15.52
C SER A 65 2.89 -26.50 14.80
N PRO A 66 3.76 -27.29 15.45
CA PRO A 66 4.97 -27.84 14.82
C PRO A 66 4.70 -28.58 13.50
N LEU A 67 3.62 -29.35 13.43
CA LEU A 67 3.20 -30.05 12.21
C LEU A 67 2.84 -29.08 11.08
N LYS A 68 2.13 -27.97 11.38
CA LYS A 68 1.81 -26.94 10.39
C LYS A 68 3.09 -26.25 9.89
N LYS A 69 4.04 -25.95 10.78
CA LYS A 69 5.34 -25.37 10.41
C LYS A 69 6.15 -26.31 9.52
N MET A 70 6.17 -27.60 9.83
CA MET A 70 6.87 -28.62 9.00
C MET A 70 6.23 -28.72 7.60
N LYS A 71 4.89 -28.72 7.50
CA LYS A 71 4.19 -28.65 6.22
C LYS A 71 4.55 -27.40 5.43
N ALA A 72 4.58 -26.24 6.08
CA ALA A 72 4.97 -24.98 5.45
C ALA A 72 6.41 -24.99 4.92
N ILE A 73 7.35 -25.58 5.65
CA ILE A 73 8.74 -25.76 5.19
C ILE A 73 8.78 -26.63 3.93
N LEU A 74 8.06 -27.75 3.91
CA LEU A 74 7.97 -28.61 2.72
C LEU A 74 7.37 -27.87 1.53
N GLN A 75 6.31 -27.10 1.73
CA GLN A 75 5.71 -26.24 0.71
C GLN A 75 6.70 -25.22 0.16
N LEU A 76 7.48 -24.56 1.02
CA LEU A 76 8.53 -23.61 0.61
C LEU A 76 9.62 -24.29 -0.22
N PHE A 77 10.01 -25.52 0.11
CA PHE A 77 10.97 -26.28 -0.67
C PHE A 77 10.42 -26.66 -2.06
N ILE A 78 9.18 -27.13 -2.13
CA ILE A 78 8.50 -27.44 -3.40
C ILE A 78 8.37 -26.17 -4.25
N ALA A 79 7.95 -25.04 -3.63
CA ALA A 79 7.84 -23.74 -4.28
C ALA A 79 9.20 -23.28 -4.82
N TYR A 80 10.28 -23.46 -4.07
CA TYR A 80 11.65 -23.14 -4.52
C TYR A 80 12.04 -23.96 -5.78
N GLN A 81 11.76 -25.27 -5.82
CA GLN A 81 12.09 -26.09 -7.00
C GLN A 81 11.25 -25.68 -8.21
N LYS A 82 9.96 -25.42 -8.00
CA LYS A 82 9.06 -24.93 -9.07
C LYS A 82 9.52 -23.56 -9.58
N SER A 83 9.93 -22.67 -8.68
CA SER A 83 10.48 -21.36 -9.04
C SER A 83 11.73 -21.46 -9.90
N LYS A 84 12.65 -22.36 -9.56
CA LYS A 84 13.85 -22.61 -10.40
C LYS A 84 13.50 -23.02 -11.83
N LYS A 85 12.47 -23.84 -11.99
CA LYS A 85 12.00 -24.23 -13.33
C LYS A 85 11.40 -23.03 -14.06
N ILE A 86 10.48 -22.28 -13.43
CA ILE A 86 9.84 -21.10 -14.02
C ILE A 86 10.90 -20.08 -14.46
N LEU A 87 11.87 -19.80 -13.59
CA LEU A 87 12.93 -18.82 -13.88
C LEU A 87 13.85 -19.27 -15.01
N LYS A 88 14.18 -20.56 -15.10
CA LYS A 88 14.98 -21.09 -16.23
C LYS A 88 14.21 -21.06 -17.55
N ASP A 89 12.90 -21.37 -17.54
CA ASP A 89 12.07 -21.41 -18.74
C ASP A 89 11.77 -20.00 -19.26
N PHE A 90 11.61 -19.02 -18.35
CA PHE A 90 11.33 -17.62 -18.71
C PHE A 90 12.59 -16.80 -18.99
N ASP A 91 13.72 -17.13 -18.36
CA ASP A 91 15.03 -16.47 -18.48
C ASP A 91 14.95 -14.94 -18.26
N PRO A 92 14.61 -14.47 -17.04
CA PRO A 92 14.41 -13.06 -16.76
C PRO A 92 15.74 -12.31 -16.58
N ASP A 93 15.74 -11.03 -16.96
CA ASP A 93 16.86 -10.10 -16.72
C ASP A 93 17.00 -9.77 -15.22
N PHE A 94 15.90 -9.79 -14.47
CA PHE A 94 15.91 -9.66 -13.01
C PHE A 94 14.61 -10.18 -12.38
N VAL A 95 14.66 -10.37 -11.06
CA VAL A 95 13.50 -10.74 -10.23
C VAL A 95 13.29 -9.69 -9.14
N ILE A 96 12.06 -9.17 -9.01
CA ILE A 96 11.69 -8.25 -7.94
C ILE A 96 10.59 -8.83 -7.05
N GLY A 97 10.81 -8.82 -5.72
CA GLY A 97 9.87 -9.32 -4.71
C GLY A 97 9.22 -8.21 -3.90
N PHE A 98 7.89 -8.19 -3.86
CA PHE A 98 7.11 -7.21 -3.09
C PHE A 98 6.63 -7.73 -1.73
N GLY A 99 7.09 -8.92 -1.32
CA GLY A 99 6.71 -9.51 -0.03
C GLY A 99 5.67 -10.64 -0.16
N GLY A 100 5.21 -11.09 1.01
CA GLY A 100 4.45 -12.34 1.14
C GLY A 100 5.38 -13.56 1.25
N TYR A 101 4.87 -14.64 1.86
CA TYR A 101 5.68 -15.87 2.04
C TYR A 101 6.12 -16.50 0.71
N VAL A 102 5.38 -16.22 -0.37
CA VAL A 102 5.70 -16.68 -1.74
C VAL A 102 6.97 -16.05 -2.30
N SER A 103 7.35 -14.85 -1.84
CA SER A 103 8.52 -14.15 -2.37
C SER A 103 9.83 -14.85 -1.99
N ALA A 104 9.95 -15.37 -0.78
CA ALA A 104 11.20 -15.94 -0.31
C ALA A 104 11.74 -17.09 -1.18
N PRO A 105 10.97 -18.16 -1.51
CA PRO A 105 11.47 -19.24 -2.35
C PRO A 105 11.81 -18.79 -3.79
N VAL A 106 11.11 -17.79 -4.35
CA VAL A 106 11.40 -17.26 -5.69
C VAL A 106 12.70 -16.47 -5.69
N ILE A 107 12.89 -15.57 -4.73
CA ILE A 107 14.12 -14.79 -4.58
C ILE A 107 15.33 -15.71 -4.33
N LEU A 108 15.20 -16.73 -3.47
CA LEU A 108 16.27 -17.70 -3.25
C LEU A 108 16.59 -18.51 -4.50
N ALA A 109 15.60 -18.87 -5.30
CA ALA A 109 15.79 -19.56 -6.58
C ALA A 109 16.53 -18.68 -7.59
N ALA A 110 16.15 -17.40 -7.70
CA ALA A 110 16.80 -16.41 -8.56
C ALA A 110 18.28 -16.21 -8.14
N HIS A 111 18.52 -16.02 -6.84
CA HIS A 111 19.88 -15.90 -6.30
C HIS A 111 20.77 -17.12 -6.67
N HIS A 112 20.25 -18.35 -6.54
CA HIS A 112 20.99 -19.56 -6.91
C HIS A 112 21.19 -19.75 -8.43
N LEU A 113 20.39 -19.07 -9.22
CA LEU A 113 20.53 -19.03 -10.69
C LEU A 113 21.38 -17.84 -11.18
N HIS A 114 21.91 -17.05 -10.23
CA HIS A 114 22.69 -15.83 -10.51
C HIS A 114 21.91 -14.76 -11.29
N ILE A 115 20.58 -14.78 -11.16
CA ILE A 115 19.70 -13.75 -11.72
C ILE A 115 19.68 -12.56 -10.76
N PRO A 116 19.84 -11.31 -11.23
CA PRO A 116 19.75 -10.11 -10.40
C PRO A 116 18.45 -10.05 -9.59
N THR A 117 18.56 -9.74 -8.29
CA THR A 117 17.43 -9.81 -7.35
C THR A 117 17.22 -8.51 -6.59
N LEU A 118 15.97 -8.08 -6.53
CA LEU A 118 15.54 -6.92 -5.75
C LEU A 118 14.39 -7.32 -4.83
N ILE A 119 14.29 -6.66 -3.68
CA ILE A 119 13.08 -6.73 -2.82
C ILE A 119 12.60 -5.34 -2.46
N HIS A 120 11.30 -5.23 -2.26
CA HIS A 120 10.64 -3.99 -1.86
C HIS A 120 9.95 -4.17 -0.51
N GLU A 121 10.25 -3.29 0.46
CA GLU A 121 9.58 -3.24 1.77
C GLU A 121 8.69 -2.01 1.84
N GLN A 122 7.39 -2.22 2.01
CA GLN A 122 6.40 -1.17 2.02
C GLN A 122 6.19 -0.54 3.40
N ASN A 123 6.46 -1.29 4.47
CA ASN A 123 6.17 -0.88 5.84
C ASN A 123 7.42 -0.37 6.55
N SER A 124 7.21 0.40 7.62
CA SER A 124 8.29 0.85 8.50
C SER A 124 8.87 -0.27 9.39
N ILE A 125 8.17 -1.39 9.50
CA ILE A 125 8.64 -2.62 10.16
C ILE A 125 8.89 -3.67 9.08
N VAL A 126 10.12 -4.16 9.04
CA VAL A 126 10.55 -5.13 8.02
C VAL A 126 9.82 -6.46 8.15
N GLY A 127 9.21 -6.91 7.04
CA GLY A 127 8.49 -8.17 6.97
C GLY A 127 9.42 -9.39 7.07
N LYS A 128 8.95 -10.48 7.71
CA LYS A 128 9.74 -11.71 7.92
C LYS A 128 10.25 -12.33 6.62
N ALA A 129 9.49 -12.26 5.52
CA ALA A 129 9.93 -12.79 4.23
C ALA A 129 11.14 -12.01 3.70
N ASN A 130 11.12 -10.67 3.79
CA ASN A 130 12.23 -9.81 3.38
C ASN A 130 13.45 -10.00 4.29
N GLN A 131 13.27 -10.15 5.61
CA GLN A 131 14.36 -10.47 6.54
C GLN A 131 15.07 -11.78 6.19
N LEU A 132 14.32 -12.82 5.76
CA LEU A 132 14.88 -14.13 5.41
C LEU A 132 15.82 -14.05 4.20
N VAL A 133 15.54 -13.16 3.25
CA VAL A 133 16.30 -13.09 1.99
C VAL A 133 17.23 -11.86 1.89
N MET A 134 17.19 -10.93 2.84
CA MET A 134 17.89 -9.65 2.76
C MET A 134 19.40 -9.78 2.48
N ASN A 135 20.06 -10.82 2.98
CA ASN A 135 21.50 -11.04 2.76
C ASN A 135 21.81 -11.68 1.39
N LYS A 136 20.79 -12.15 0.66
CA LYS A 136 20.90 -12.87 -0.60
C LYS A 136 20.48 -12.04 -1.83
N VAL A 137 19.89 -10.87 -1.59
CA VAL A 137 19.47 -9.99 -2.69
C VAL A 137 20.54 -8.96 -3.03
N ASP A 138 20.52 -8.48 -4.27
CA ASP A 138 21.46 -7.48 -4.77
C ASP A 138 21.04 -6.06 -4.37
N ARG A 139 19.74 -5.77 -4.31
CA ARG A 139 19.19 -4.46 -3.93
C ARG A 139 17.95 -4.60 -3.05
N ILE A 140 17.79 -3.63 -2.15
CA ILE A 140 16.63 -3.53 -1.23
C ILE A 140 16.03 -2.13 -1.40
N ILE A 141 14.74 -2.08 -1.66
CA ILE A 141 13.99 -0.83 -1.79
C ILE A 141 13.11 -0.68 -0.56
N THR A 142 13.13 0.52 0.05
CA THR A 142 12.37 0.81 1.26
C THR A 142 11.49 2.05 1.08
N CYS A 143 10.43 2.13 1.90
CA CYS A 143 9.54 3.29 1.97
C CYS A 143 9.80 4.16 3.21
N TYR A 144 10.62 3.70 4.15
CA TYR A 144 10.88 4.36 5.44
C TYR A 144 12.34 4.22 5.84
N GLU A 145 12.97 5.30 6.29
CA GLU A 145 14.34 5.33 6.84
C GLU A 145 14.54 4.31 7.97
N LYS A 146 13.50 4.05 8.76
CA LYS A 146 13.54 3.11 9.88
C LYS A 146 13.96 1.69 9.48
N CYS A 147 13.77 1.32 8.22
CA CYS A 147 14.21 0.02 7.69
C CYS A 147 15.73 -0.13 7.67
N ASP A 148 16.49 0.99 7.67
CA ASP A 148 17.97 0.99 7.69
C ASP A 148 18.56 0.47 9.01
N GLU A 149 17.73 0.36 10.06
CA GLU A 149 18.13 -0.31 11.32
C GLU A 149 18.26 -1.83 11.17
N VAL A 150 17.61 -2.41 10.15
CA VAL A 150 17.54 -3.87 9.93
C VAL A 150 18.24 -4.29 8.66
N PHE A 151 18.11 -3.53 7.58
CA PHE A 151 18.68 -3.87 6.28
C PHE A 151 20.14 -3.43 6.13
N PRO A 152 20.97 -4.18 5.36
CA PRO A 152 22.34 -3.77 5.02
C PRO A 152 22.34 -2.45 4.21
N LYS A 153 22.95 -1.41 4.77
CA LYS A 153 22.89 -0.03 4.22
C LYS A 153 23.48 0.07 2.81
N GLU A 154 24.52 -0.70 2.51
CA GLU A 154 25.25 -0.66 1.24
C GLU A 154 24.43 -1.07 0.01
N LYS A 155 23.29 -1.72 0.22
CA LYS A 155 22.38 -2.16 -0.85
C LYS A 155 20.92 -1.75 -0.62
N THR A 156 20.66 -0.86 0.35
CA THR A 156 19.33 -0.36 0.69
C THR A 156 19.13 1.04 0.12
N PHE A 157 18.00 1.25 -0.54
CA PHE A 157 17.64 2.48 -1.23
C PHE A 157 16.25 2.92 -0.78
N LEU A 158 16.15 4.11 -0.20
CA LEU A 158 14.90 4.74 0.19
C LEU A 158 14.28 5.41 -1.04
N LEU A 159 13.45 4.69 -1.79
CA LEU A 159 12.83 5.18 -3.03
C LEU A 159 11.30 5.33 -2.92
N GLY A 160 10.70 4.84 -1.84
CA GLY A 160 9.27 4.92 -1.63
C GLY A 160 8.47 3.84 -2.34
N ASN A 161 7.16 4.03 -2.40
CA ASN A 161 6.19 3.06 -2.92
C ASN A 161 5.72 3.48 -4.32
N PRO A 162 5.75 2.60 -5.33
CA PRO A 162 5.29 2.90 -6.69
C PRO A 162 3.90 3.52 -6.80
N ARG A 163 3.01 3.23 -5.85
CA ARG A 163 1.67 3.85 -5.78
C ARG A 163 1.70 5.37 -5.59
N ALA A 164 2.76 5.91 -5.00
CA ALA A 164 2.96 7.35 -4.88
C ALA A 164 3.00 8.03 -6.27
N THR A 165 3.71 7.41 -7.23
CA THR A 165 3.75 7.88 -8.62
C THR A 165 2.38 7.79 -9.27
N THR A 166 1.69 6.64 -9.11
CA THR A 166 0.34 6.48 -9.66
C THR A 166 -0.63 7.54 -9.12
N ALA A 167 -0.59 7.84 -7.82
CA ALA A 167 -1.44 8.86 -7.21
C ALA A 167 -1.10 10.27 -7.72
N LYS A 168 0.18 10.59 -7.85
CA LYS A 168 0.65 11.89 -8.36
C LYS A 168 0.21 12.15 -9.80
N GLU A 169 0.25 11.13 -10.64
CA GLU A 169 -0.08 11.20 -12.06
C GLU A 169 -1.56 10.95 -12.35
N SER A 170 -2.33 10.45 -11.38
CA SER A 170 -3.75 10.21 -11.59
C SER A 170 -4.47 11.47 -12.02
N GLU A 171 -5.42 11.32 -12.93
CA GLU A 171 -6.26 12.42 -13.37
C GLU A 171 -7.53 12.51 -12.54
N PHE A 172 -7.97 13.73 -12.29
CA PHE A 172 -9.25 13.98 -11.65
C PHE A 172 -10.40 13.68 -12.63
N ASP A 173 -11.36 12.86 -12.17
CA ASP A 173 -12.56 12.53 -12.95
C ASP A 173 -13.75 13.33 -12.41
N GLN A 174 -14.08 14.45 -13.11
CA GLN A 174 -15.18 15.33 -12.72
C GLN A 174 -16.52 14.59 -12.73
N ALA A 175 -16.80 13.76 -13.76
CA ALA A 175 -18.06 13.04 -13.88
C ALA A 175 -18.23 12.02 -12.73
N TYR A 176 -17.13 11.36 -12.34
CA TYR A 176 -17.14 10.47 -11.18
C TYR A 176 -17.35 11.23 -9.86
N TYR A 177 -16.69 12.39 -9.71
CA TYR A 177 -16.82 13.22 -8.51
C TYR A 177 -18.24 13.79 -8.36
N ASP A 178 -18.89 14.16 -9.45
CA ASP A 178 -20.26 14.69 -9.47
C ASP A 178 -21.30 13.65 -9.00
N THR A 179 -20.99 12.36 -9.07
CA THR A 179 -21.87 11.30 -8.53
C THR A 179 -22.08 11.42 -7.02
N PHE A 180 -21.17 12.07 -6.30
CA PHE A 180 -21.31 12.31 -4.87
C PHE A 180 -22.17 13.51 -4.52
N GLN A 181 -22.60 14.34 -5.50
CA GLN A 181 -23.46 15.51 -5.31
C GLN A 181 -22.96 16.49 -4.23
N LEU A 182 -21.66 16.76 -4.24
CA LEU A 182 -20.98 17.59 -3.27
C LEU A 182 -21.10 19.09 -3.60
N ASP A 183 -21.10 19.92 -2.55
CA ASP A 183 -21.05 21.38 -2.70
C ASP A 183 -19.60 21.83 -2.94
N SER A 184 -19.33 22.44 -4.09
CA SER A 184 -17.98 22.92 -4.47
C SER A 184 -17.40 24.02 -3.57
N LYS A 185 -18.24 24.63 -2.70
CA LYS A 185 -17.81 25.65 -1.75
C LYS A 185 -17.36 25.11 -0.41
N LYS A 186 -17.62 23.82 -0.14
CA LYS A 186 -17.29 23.16 1.11
C LYS A 186 -16.00 22.35 0.98
N LYS A 187 -15.24 22.26 2.08
CA LYS A 187 -14.10 21.31 2.16
C LYS A 187 -14.62 19.88 2.10
N THR A 188 -13.97 19.04 1.32
CA THR A 188 -14.30 17.62 1.18
C THR A 188 -13.30 16.73 1.89
N ILE A 189 -13.74 15.99 2.88
CA ILE A 189 -12.93 15.03 3.63
C ILE A 189 -13.35 13.60 3.27
N LEU A 190 -12.40 12.80 2.80
CA LEU A 190 -12.61 11.38 2.53
C LEU A 190 -12.41 10.56 3.80
N ILE A 191 -13.39 9.75 4.17
CA ILE A 191 -13.28 8.80 5.30
C ILE A 191 -13.26 7.37 4.75
N MET A 192 -12.15 6.65 4.96
CA MET A 192 -11.98 5.27 4.49
C MET A 192 -11.29 4.40 5.54
N MET A 193 -12.08 3.55 6.22
CA MET A 193 -11.61 2.71 7.33
C MET A 193 -11.19 1.30 6.90
N GLY A 194 -10.80 1.13 5.63
CA GLY A 194 -10.41 -0.13 5.00
C GLY A 194 -11.50 -0.66 4.07
N SER A 195 -11.12 -1.64 3.24
CA SER A 195 -11.99 -2.17 2.17
C SER A 195 -13.20 -2.97 2.66
N LEU A 196 -13.14 -3.51 3.86
CA LEU A 196 -14.20 -4.34 4.43
C LEU A 196 -15.20 -3.56 5.29
N GLY A 197 -14.84 -2.33 5.73
CA GLY A 197 -15.67 -1.57 6.67
C GLY A 197 -15.82 -2.28 8.03
N SER A 198 -16.62 -1.68 8.93
CA SER A 198 -16.97 -2.28 10.23
C SER A 198 -18.19 -1.57 10.78
N SER A 199 -19.28 -2.29 11.07
CA SER A 199 -20.53 -1.70 11.61
C SER A 199 -20.32 -0.96 12.94
N SER A 200 -19.42 -1.42 13.80
CA SER A 200 -19.10 -0.71 15.05
C SER A 200 -18.41 0.63 14.80
N VAL A 201 -17.54 0.69 13.79
CA VAL A 201 -16.91 1.94 13.36
C VAL A 201 -17.92 2.86 12.69
N ASN A 202 -18.88 2.33 11.92
CA ASN A 202 -19.93 3.12 11.26
C ASN A 202 -20.80 3.87 12.28
N GLN A 203 -21.20 3.22 13.39
CA GLN A 203 -21.97 3.88 14.45
C GLN A 203 -21.16 4.99 15.14
N LEU A 204 -19.90 4.73 15.44
CA LEU A 204 -19.00 5.71 16.04
C LEU A 204 -18.81 6.93 15.11
N MET A 205 -18.63 6.69 13.81
CA MET A 205 -18.48 7.77 12.81
C MET A 205 -19.73 8.65 12.77
N LYS A 206 -20.93 8.06 12.77
CA LYS A 206 -22.18 8.83 12.86
C LYS A 206 -22.15 9.82 14.02
N GLU A 207 -21.83 9.34 15.23
CA GLU A 207 -21.80 10.20 16.41
C GLU A 207 -20.70 11.25 16.35
N ALA A 208 -19.51 10.92 15.82
CA ALA A 208 -18.40 11.84 15.70
C ALA A 208 -18.65 12.96 14.69
N LEU A 209 -19.40 12.69 13.62
CA LEU A 209 -19.70 13.65 12.57
C LEU A 209 -20.89 14.56 12.92
N LYS A 210 -21.66 14.23 13.97
CA LYS A 210 -22.69 15.14 14.49
C LYS A 210 -22.05 16.44 14.99
N GLY A 211 -22.64 17.57 14.60
CA GLY A 211 -22.19 18.89 15.08
C GLY A 211 -20.92 19.42 14.44
N ILE A 212 -20.38 18.74 13.41
CA ILE A 212 -19.37 19.35 12.54
C ILE A 212 -20.04 20.42 11.68
N GLU A 213 -19.42 21.59 11.61
CA GLU A 213 -19.94 22.73 10.90
C GLU A 213 -20.21 22.44 9.42
N ASP A 214 -21.23 23.11 8.88
CA ASP A 214 -21.71 22.93 7.50
C ASP A 214 -20.71 23.34 6.40
N ASN A 215 -19.56 23.90 6.75
CA ASN A 215 -18.50 24.25 5.81
C ASN A 215 -17.59 23.05 5.43
N ILE A 216 -17.79 21.89 6.08
CA ILE A 216 -17.11 20.62 5.77
C ILE A 216 -18.17 19.58 5.35
N GLN A 217 -17.85 18.82 4.32
CA GLN A 217 -18.61 17.67 3.88
C GLN A 217 -17.71 16.42 3.81
N PHE A 218 -18.33 15.26 3.86
CA PHE A 218 -17.63 14.00 3.96
C PHE A 218 -18.08 13.03 2.87
N ILE A 219 -17.11 12.38 2.22
CA ILE A 219 -17.35 11.14 1.48
C ILE A 219 -17.00 10.00 2.45
N TYR A 220 -17.99 9.24 2.88
CA TYR A 220 -17.80 8.15 3.82
C TYR A 220 -17.91 6.79 3.12
N VAL A 221 -16.80 6.03 3.11
CA VAL A 221 -16.75 4.69 2.52
C VAL A 221 -17.04 3.65 3.60
N CYS A 222 -18.27 3.16 3.63
CA CYS A 222 -18.72 2.17 4.63
C CYS A 222 -18.32 0.72 4.31
N GLY A 223 -17.85 0.46 3.07
CA GLY A 223 -17.58 -0.88 2.55
C GLY A 223 -18.78 -1.47 1.80
N LYS A 224 -18.52 -2.25 0.75
CA LYS A 224 -19.57 -2.81 -0.13
C LYS A 224 -20.58 -3.67 0.64
N ASP A 225 -20.09 -4.44 1.61
CA ASP A 225 -20.92 -5.36 2.40
C ASP A 225 -21.72 -4.67 3.52
N ASN A 226 -21.48 -3.37 3.76
CA ASN A 226 -22.11 -2.59 4.82
C ASN A 226 -22.97 -1.43 4.28
N LEU A 227 -23.42 -1.46 3.04
CA LEU A 227 -24.23 -0.41 2.44
C LEU A 227 -25.56 -0.16 3.16
N GLN A 228 -26.11 -1.16 3.86
CA GLN A 228 -27.26 -0.99 4.74
C GLN A 228 -27.02 0.04 5.85
N ASP A 229 -25.77 0.20 6.30
CA ASP A 229 -25.38 1.17 7.33
C ASP A 229 -25.45 2.63 6.83
N ALA A 230 -25.58 2.85 5.52
CA ALA A 230 -25.80 4.19 4.96
C ALA A 230 -27.05 4.87 5.56
N THR A 231 -28.03 4.08 5.97
CA THR A 231 -29.24 4.58 6.65
C THR A 231 -28.95 5.29 7.98
N LEU A 232 -27.84 4.96 8.65
CA LEU A 232 -27.40 5.59 9.90
C LEU A 232 -27.11 7.10 9.70
N PHE A 233 -26.69 7.50 8.50
CA PHE A 233 -26.21 8.85 8.20
C PHE A 233 -27.27 9.75 7.57
N LYS A 234 -28.51 9.29 7.36
CA LYS A 234 -29.58 10.05 6.66
C LYS A 234 -29.86 11.45 7.23
N GLU A 235 -29.64 11.63 8.53
CA GLU A 235 -29.86 12.91 9.21
C GLU A 235 -28.67 13.89 9.03
N LEU A 236 -27.52 13.40 8.58
CA LEU A 236 -26.30 14.19 8.38
C LEU A 236 -26.21 14.65 6.91
N LYS A 237 -26.71 15.86 6.62
CA LYS A 237 -26.80 16.40 5.25
C LYS A 237 -25.43 16.62 4.58
N ASN A 238 -24.37 16.71 5.38
CA ASN A 238 -23.00 16.93 4.93
C ASN A 238 -22.20 15.60 4.81
N VAL A 239 -22.83 14.43 4.91
CA VAL A 239 -22.17 13.11 4.80
C VAL A 239 -22.76 12.32 3.64
N HIS A 240 -21.93 12.06 2.64
CA HIS A 240 -22.26 11.25 1.46
C HIS A 240 -21.67 9.85 1.63
N VAL A 241 -22.53 8.85 1.79
CA VAL A 241 -22.13 7.46 2.06
C VAL A 241 -22.07 6.65 0.79
N THR A 242 -20.98 5.94 0.60
CA THR A 242 -20.78 5.00 -0.51
C THR A 242 -20.14 3.70 -0.05
N GLY A 243 -20.35 2.61 -0.77
CA GLY A 243 -19.72 1.33 -0.48
C GLY A 243 -18.28 1.22 -0.97
N TYR A 244 -17.91 2.03 -1.97
CA TYR A 244 -16.60 2.01 -2.60
C TYR A 244 -16.28 3.36 -3.24
N VAL A 245 -15.00 3.71 -3.26
CA VAL A 245 -14.49 4.87 -3.98
C VAL A 245 -13.20 4.51 -4.73
N ASP A 246 -13.11 4.95 -5.97
CA ASP A 246 -11.83 4.99 -6.70
C ASP A 246 -11.09 6.26 -6.30
N THR A 247 -10.18 6.11 -5.36
CA THR A 247 -9.47 7.24 -4.75
C THR A 247 -8.62 8.01 -5.77
N LEU A 248 -8.05 7.33 -6.76
CA LEU A 248 -7.23 7.98 -7.79
C LEU A 248 -8.00 9.02 -8.59
N LYS A 249 -9.31 8.80 -8.77
CA LYS A 249 -10.17 9.73 -9.51
C LYS A 249 -10.55 11.00 -8.74
N ILE A 250 -10.39 10.99 -7.40
CA ILE A 250 -10.86 12.10 -6.55
C ILE A 250 -9.77 12.75 -5.68
N TYR A 251 -8.59 12.14 -5.54
CA TYR A 251 -7.54 12.66 -4.66
C TYR A 251 -7.20 14.13 -4.88
N LYS A 252 -7.23 14.63 -6.11
CA LYS A 252 -6.93 16.02 -6.43
C LYS A 252 -8.01 17.03 -6.00
N LYS A 253 -9.15 16.54 -5.47
CA LYS A 253 -10.31 17.37 -5.07
C LYS A 253 -10.74 17.17 -3.63
N ILE A 254 -10.09 16.31 -2.89
CA ILE A 254 -10.32 16.21 -1.45
C ILE A 254 -9.35 17.10 -0.69
N ASP A 255 -9.81 17.70 0.38
CA ASP A 255 -9.02 18.61 1.23
C ASP A 255 -8.35 17.86 2.39
N GLY A 256 -8.78 16.66 2.69
CA GLY A 256 -8.21 15.84 3.75
C GLY A 256 -8.73 14.42 3.76
N MET A 257 -8.13 13.60 4.61
CA MET A 257 -8.48 12.18 4.71
C MET A 257 -8.50 11.68 6.15
N ILE A 258 -9.45 10.81 6.48
CA ILE A 258 -9.47 10.01 7.71
C ILE A 258 -9.38 8.55 7.29
N CYS A 259 -8.29 7.86 7.63
CA CYS A 259 -8.06 6.53 7.07
C CYS A 259 -7.23 5.61 7.96
N ARG A 260 -7.21 4.31 7.60
CA ARG A 260 -6.25 3.35 8.13
C ARG A 260 -4.84 3.67 7.63
N ALA A 261 -3.81 3.30 8.42
CA ALA A 261 -2.41 3.57 8.11
C ALA A 261 -1.73 2.44 7.30
N GLY A 262 -2.40 1.98 6.24
CA GLY A 262 -1.80 1.04 5.29
C GLY A 262 -0.70 1.72 4.46
N ALA A 263 0.43 1.05 4.27
CA ALA A 263 1.60 1.63 3.61
C ALA A 263 1.31 2.21 2.20
N THR A 264 0.42 1.57 1.45
CA THR A 264 -0.01 2.05 0.13
C THR A 264 -0.76 3.38 0.24
N THR A 265 -1.76 3.47 1.12
CA THR A 265 -2.52 4.70 1.35
C THR A 265 -1.61 5.83 1.85
N LEU A 266 -0.70 5.54 2.78
CA LEU A 266 0.23 6.55 3.29
C LEU A 266 1.18 7.07 2.20
N ALA A 267 1.64 6.21 1.31
CA ALA A 267 2.45 6.65 0.17
C ALA A 267 1.67 7.56 -0.78
N GLU A 268 0.40 7.27 -1.03
CA GLU A 268 -0.48 8.09 -1.87
C GLU A 268 -0.75 9.47 -1.23
N VAL A 269 -1.13 9.50 0.06
CA VAL A 269 -1.44 10.75 0.75
C VAL A 269 -0.20 11.63 0.95
N THR A 270 0.97 11.06 1.21
CA THR A 270 2.21 11.83 1.34
C THR A 270 2.69 12.39 0.01
N ALA A 271 2.60 11.61 -1.08
CA ALA A 271 2.94 12.09 -2.42
C ALA A 271 2.09 13.27 -2.90
N LEU A 272 0.86 13.38 -2.40
CA LEU A 272 -0.10 14.45 -2.71
C LEU A 272 -0.18 15.54 -1.61
N GLY A 273 0.45 15.32 -0.47
CA GLY A 273 0.38 16.24 0.67
C GLY A 273 -1.01 16.31 1.31
N ILE A 274 -1.82 15.26 1.26
CA ILE A 274 -3.19 15.28 1.79
C ILE A 274 -3.16 15.26 3.32
N PRO A 275 -3.64 16.32 4.02
CA PRO A 275 -3.75 16.33 5.46
C PRO A 275 -4.58 15.18 5.97
N SER A 276 -4.06 14.39 6.94
CA SER A 276 -4.70 13.14 7.30
C SER A 276 -4.81 12.91 8.80
N ILE A 277 -5.94 12.32 9.24
CA ILE A 277 -6.11 11.71 10.55
C ILE A 277 -6.01 10.20 10.36
N LEU A 278 -4.99 9.59 10.95
CA LEU A 278 -4.68 8.18 10.81
C LEU A 278 -5.28 7.39 11.97
N ILE A 279 -5.98 6.31 11.65
CA ILE A 279 -6.55 5.39 12.65
C ILE A 279 -5.99 3.99 12.35
N PRO A 280 -4.78 3.67 12.87
CA PRO A 280 -4.14 2.40 12.58
C PRO A 280 -4.95 1.22 13.08
N SER A 281 -5.07 0.16 12.27
CA SER A 281 -5.72 -1.08 12.68
C SER A 281 -4.79 -1.88 13.59
N PRO A 282 -5.23 -2.32 14.77
CA PRO A 282 -4.44 -3.17 15.67
C PRO A 282 -4.44 -4.65 15.23
N TYR A 283 -5.29 -5.02 14.27
CA TYR A 283 -5.49 -6.41 13.82
C TYR A 283 -4.52 -6.85 12.72
N VAL A 284 -3.53 -6.04 12.41
CA VAL A 284 -2.52 -6.34 11.38
C VAL A 284 -1.26 -6.95 11.98
N ALA A 285 -0.55 -7.74 11.18
CA ALA A 285 0.68 -8.39 11.62
C ALA A 285 1.71 -7.39 12.17
N ASN A 286 2.31 -7.70 13.32
CA ASN A 286 3.32 -6.89 13.99
C ASN A 286 2.89 -5.42 14.25
N ASN A 287 1.60 -5.13 14.28
CA ASN A 287 1.06 -3.77 14.46
C ASN A 287 1.68 -2.74 13.50
N HIS A 288 2.01 -3.16 12.28
CA HIS A 288 2.77 -2.32 11.33
C HIS A 288 2.07 -1.02 10.98
N GLN A 289 0.72 -0.96 10.99
CA GLN A 289 0.00 0.29 10.73
C GLN A 289 0.26 1.35 11.78
N PHE A 290 0.38 0.97 13.05
CA PHE A 290 0.74 1.92 14.11
C PHE A 290 2.13 2.52 13.83
N TYR A 291 3.12 1.68 13.53
CA TYR A 291 4.47 2.16 13.27
C TYR A 291 4.57 2.99 11.99
N ASN A 292 3.82 2.65 10.95
CA ASN A 292 3.73 3.46 9.74
C ASN A 292 3.15 4.85 10.06
N ALA A 293 2.03 4.91 10.80
CA ALA A 293 1.41 6.17 11.21
C ALA A 293 2.35 7.01 12.09
N ASN A 294 3.04 6.37 13.03
CA ASN A 294 3.92 7.03 13.97
C ASN A 294 5.05 7.82 13.27
N VAL A 295 5.61 7.28 12.18
CA VAL A 295 6.62 7.98 11.37
C VAL A 295 6.07 9.32 10.85
N LEU A 296 4.84 9.36 10.37
CA LEU A 296 4.23 10.59 9.87
C LEU A 296 3.93 11.58 11.00
N VAL A 297 3.43 11.07 12.14
CA VAL A 297 3.09 11.90 13.31
C VAL A 297 4.33 12.55 13.91
N GLU A 298 5.42 11.81 14.08
CA GLU A 298 6.70 12.33 14.60
C GLU A 298 7.27 13.46 13.72
N LYS A 299 6.97 13.44 12.43
CA LYS A 299 7.36 14.49 11.47
C LYS A 299 6.30 15.60 11.32
N GLY A 300 5.18 15.54 12.04
CA GLY A 300 4.09 16.50 11.94
C GLY A 300 3.29 16.41 10.63
N ALA A 301 3.38 15.30 9.92
CA ALA A 301 2.75 15.05 8.60
C ALA A 301 1.33 14.44 8.69
N ALA A 302 0.86 14.11 9.88
CA ALA A 302 -0.49 13.61 10.14
C ALA A 302 -0.85 13.72 11.63
N LEU A 303 -2.14 13.61 11.95
CA LEU A 303 -2.61 13.27 13.29
C LEU A 303 -2.89 11.77 13.38
N MET A 304 -2.85 11.20 14.60
CA MET A 304 -3.19 9.79 14.82
C MET A 304 -4.12 9.63 16.02
N ILE A 305 -5.09 8.73 15.88
CA ILE A 305 -5.93 8.22 16.97
C ILE A 305 -5.76 6.69 16.97
N GLU A 306 -5.22 6.12 18.05
CA GLU A 306 -5.19 4.67 18.19
C GLU A 306 -6.62 4.12 18.36
N GLU A 307 -6.90 2.93 17.82
CA GLU A 307 -8.27 2.37 17.86
C GLU A 307 -8.83 2.21 19.28
N LYS A 308 -7.97 1.97 20.27
CA LYS A 308 -8.37 1.89 21.68
C LYS A 308 -8.88 3.22 22.26
N ASP A 309 -8.41 4.35 21.70
CA ASP A 309 -8.74 5.71 22.13
C ASP A 309 -9.81 6.34 21.21
N LEU A 310 -10.22 5.61 20.16
CA LEU A 310 -11.17 6.07 19.18
C LEU A 310 -12.59 6.10 19.78
N ASN A 311 -13.13 7.29 19.90
CA ASN A 311 -14.51 7.55 20.27
C ASN A 311 -15.01 8.81 19.57
N ALA A 312 -16.31 9.08 19.63
CA ALA A 312 -16.92 10.20 18.93
C ALA A 312 -16.27 11.55 19.30
N ASN A 313 -15.95 11.75 20.58
CA ASN A 313 -15.38 13.01 21.08
C ASN A 313 -13.92 13.20 20.63
N THR A 314 -13.07 12.15 20.71
CA THR A 314 -11.68 12.22 20.25
C THR A 314 -11.59 12.46 18.77
N LEU A 315 -12.42 11.79 17.96
CA LEU A 315 -12.43 11.99 16.52
C LEU A 315 -12.94 13.37 16.14
N ASN A 316 -14.04 13.84 16.75
CA ASN A 316 -14.59 15.18 16.53
C ASN A 316 -13.55 16.27 16.82
N LYS A 317 -12.87 16.19 17.97
CA LYS A 317 -11.78 17.12 18.31
C LYS A 317 -10.67 17.13 17.28
N SER A 318 -10.22 15.97 16.81
CA SER A 318 -9.16 15.88 15.79
C SER A 318 -9.62 16.41 14.43
N ILE A 319 -10.89 16.25 14.08
CA ILE A 319 -11.47 16.85 12.85
C ILE A 319 -11.42 18.37 12.95
N ILE A 320 -11.86 18.94 14.08
CA ILE A 320 -11.82 20.39 14.32
C ILE A 320 -10.37 20.89 14.32
N GLU A 321 -9.47 20.23 15.06
CA GLU A 321 -8.07 20.62 15.17
C GLU A 321 -7.38 20.66 13.80
N LEU A 322 -7.61 19.64 12.95
CA LEU A 322 -6.91 19.57 11.68
C LEU A 322 -7.61 20.31 10.55
N PHE A 323 -8.91 20.08 10.35
CA PHE A 323 -9.58 20.53 9.12
C PHE A 323 -10.25 21.91 9.24
N MET A 324 -10.42 22.44 10.47
CA MET A 324 -10.96 23.78 10.67
C MET A 324 -9.88 24.84 10.92
N ASP A 325 -8.64 24.44 11.16
CA ASP A 325 -7.51 25.36 11.24
C ASP A 325 -6.70 25.36 9.93
N PRO A 326 -6.80 26.43 9.10
CA PRO A 326 -6.08 26.49 7.82
C PRO A 326 -4.55 26.44 8.00
N LYS A 327 -4.00 27.00 9.09
CA LYS A 327 -2.56 26.96 9.34
C LYS A 327 -2.09 25.55 9.70
N LYS A 328 -2.88 24.84 10.47
CA LYS A 328 -2.59 23.43 10.80
C LYS A 328 -2.65 22.55 9.57
N MET A 329 -3.67 22.72 8.72
CA MET A 329 -3.79 22.00 7.46
C MET A 329 -2.57 22.23 6.57
N GLU A 330 -2.17 23.51 6.38
CA GLU A 330 -1.01 23.86 5.55
C GLU A 330 0.28 23.26 6.11
N SER A 331 0.50 23.37 7.42
CA SER A 331 1.67 22.78 8.07
C SER A 331 1.74 21.26 7.86
N VAL A 332 0.62 20.55 8.03
CA VAL A 332 0.56 19.10 7.83
C VAL A 332 0.77 18.74 6.35
N HIS A 333 0.18 19.52 5.43
CA HIS A 333 0.38 19.36 3.98
C HIS A 333 1.86 19.45 3.61
N GLU A 334 2.56 20.51 4.04
CA GLU A 334 3.97 20.67 3.74
C GLU A 334 4.86 19.56 4.32
N GLN A 335 4.58 19.12 5.55
CA GLN A 335 5.34 18.02 6.15
C GLN A 335 5.05 16.67 5.46
N ALA A 336 3.81 16.42 5.04
CA ALA A 336 3.45 15.24 4.29
C ALA A 336 4.18 15.18 2.93
N LEU A 337 4.23 16.30 2.19
CA LEU A 337 4.99 16.39 0.92
C LEU A 337 6.48 16.10 1.09
N LYS A 338 7.11 16.51 2.19
CA LYS A 338 8.53 16.21 2.46
C LYS A 338 8.82 14.73 2.65
N LEU A 339 7.83 13.96 3.08
CA LEU A 339 7.92 12.50 3.24
C LEU A 339 7.50 11.73 1.99
N GLY A 340 6.89 12.40 1.03
CA GLY A 340 6.40 11.78 -0.18
C GLY A 340 7.50 11.43 -1.17
N HIS A 341 7.32 10.33 -1.90
CA HIS A 341 8.20 9.89 -3.00
C HIS A 341 7.41 9.84 -4.32
N PRO A 342 7.02 10.98 -4.90
CA PRO A 342 6.14 11.02 -6.06
C PRO A 342 6.72 10.37 -7.32
N ASN A 343 8.04 10.20 -7.38
CA ASN A 343 8.74 9.58 -8.51
C ASN A 343 9.15 8.12 -8.23
N ALA A 344 8.67 7.51 -7.15
CA ALA A 344 9.10 6.19 -6.66
C ALA A 344 9.16 5.11 -7.76
N ALA A 345 8.16 5.03 -8.64
CA ALA A 345 8.16 4.02 -9.69
C ALA A 345 9.31 4.21 -10.70
N TYR A 346 9.61 5.45 -11.08
CA TYR A 346 10.70 5.77 -11.99
C TYR A 346 12.07 5.52 -11.38
N ASP A 347 12.27 5.95 -10.15
CA ASP A 347 13.52 5.74 -9.40
C ASP A 347 13.79 4.24 -9.20
N ILE A 348 12.75 3.44 -8.97
CA ILE A 348 12.84 1.98 -8.86
C ILE A 348 13.17 1.35 -10.22
N ILE A 349 12.57 1.81 -11.31
CA ILE A 349 12.87 1.32 -12.67
C ILE A 349 14.34 1.58 -13.01
N ASP A 350 14.86 2.76 -12.68
CA ASP A 350 16.27 3.10 -12.94
C ASP A 350 17.21 2.25 -12.08
N LEU A 351 16.86 1.98 -10.82
CA LEU A 351 17.61 1.05 -9.98
C LEU A 351 17.60 -0.37 -10.57
N CYS A 352 16.47 -0.87 -11.08
CA CYS A 352 16.38 -2.19 -11.73
C CYS A 352 17.29 -2.26 -12.95
N ARG A 353 17.27 -1.25 -13.82
CA ARG A 353 18.14 -1.18 -15.00
C ARG A 353 19.63 -1.16 -14.64
N SER A 354 20.00 -0.43 -13.59
CA SER A 354 21.38 -0.39 -13.12
C SER A 354 21.85 -1.75 -12.55
N CYS A 355 20.93 -2.51 -11.96
CA CYS A 355 21.22 -3.84 -11.42
C CYS A 355 21.56 -4.85 -12.54
N ILE A 356 20.88 -4.79 -13.67
CA ILE A 356 21.15 -5.61 -14.87
C ILE A 356 22.55 -5.32 -15.39
N GLN A 357 22.90 -4.06 -15.61
CA GLN A 357 24.21 -3.64 -16.17
C GLN A 357 25.39 -4.07 -15.30
N GLN A 358 25.21 -4.19 -13.98
CA GLN A 358 26.23 -4.68 -13.06
C GLN A 358 26.33 -6.22 -13.06
N GLY A 359 25.22 -6.93 -13.35
CA GLY A 359 25.19 -8.39 -13.50
C GLY A 359 25.93 -8.89 -14.75
N GLU A 360 25.89 -8.12 -15.84
CA GLU A 360 26.62 -8.43 -17.10
C GLU A 360 28.15 -8.34 -16.96
N ARG A 361 28.64 -7.73 -15.88
CA ARG A 361 30.08 -7.57 -15.60
C ARG A 361 30.66 -8.63 -14.65
N LYS A 362 29.85 -9.57 -14.19
CA LYS A 362 30.29 -10.71 -13.35
C LYS A 362 30.22 -12.02 -14.13
#